data_56ddbddca22f1eeb28ae0dc35c35b14d
#
_entry.id   56ddbddca22f1eeb28ae0dc35c35b14d
#
_cell.length_a   1.000
_cell.length_b   1.000
_cell.length_c   1.000
_cell.angle_alpha   90.00
_cell.angle_beta   90.00
_cell.angle_gamma   90.00
#
_symmetry.space_group_name_H-M   'P 1'
#
loop_
_entity.id
_entity.type
_entity.pdbx_description
1 polymer ?
#
loop_
_entity_poly.entity_id
_entity_poly.type
_entity_poly.pdbx_seq_one_letter_code
_entity_poly.pdbx_strand_id
1 'polypeptide(L)'
;MSELSVAQQQEKKHAALTSVIAAVGLTSFKIVVGALTGSLGILAEAAHSALDLVAALVTFLAVRISGKPADEEHHYGHGKVENLSALFETLLLLATCVWIIYEAIQRLFFKVVEIEVSVWAFVVMVVSIIVDVNRSRMLYAAARKHNSQALEADALHFSTDIWSSSVVILGLTGVWISERVPQLKFLQHADAVAALGVAVIVIFISMELGIRTVKGLMDTAPQGAVESIKKAVEEIPGVINCHQIRVRSSGAEVFVDCHVVVSSEWSLQQTHDLADQ
;
A
#
# COMPACT_ATOMS: atom_id res chain seq x y z
N MET A 1 3.24 -24.30 -11.04
CA MET A 1 3.95 -23.15 -10.44
C MET A 1 5.44 -23.45 -10.48
N SER A 2 6.25 -22.56 -11.06
CA SER A 2 7.72 -22.70 -11.04
C SER A 2 8.27 -22.52 -9.62
N GLU A 3 9.43 -23.11 -9.31
CA GLU A 3 10.10 -22.91 -8.00
C GLU A 3 10.33 -21.42 -7.68
N LEU A 4 10.59 -20.61 -8.71
CA LEU A 4 10.71 -19.16 -8.61
C LEU A 4 9.42 -18.49 -8.11
N SER A 5 8.25 -18.92 -8.59
CA SER A 5 6.96 -18.36 -8.16
C SER A 5 6.63 -18.71 -6.70
N VAL A 6 7.05 -19.90 -6.25
CA VAL A 6 6.89 -20.32 -4.84
C VAL A 6 7.76 -19.47 -3.91
N ALA A 7 9.04 -19.25 -4.29
CA ALA A 7 9.96 -18.42 -3.49
C ALA A 7 9.46 -16.97 -3.40
N GLN A 8 9.01 -16.39 -4.51
CA GLN A 8 8.44 -15.04 -4.54
C GLN A 8 7.22 -14.91 -3.62
N GLN A 9 6.32 -15.89 -3.65
CA GLN A 9 5.14 -15.90 -2.81
C GLN A 9 5.48 -16.07 -1.32
N GLN A 10 6.53 -16.81 -0.99
CA GLN A 10 7.02 -16.93 0.38
C GLN A 10 7.59 -15.61 0.90
N GLU A 11 8.38 -14.89 0.08
CA GLU A 11 8.92 -13.58 0.46
C GLU A 11 7.80 -12.55 0.71
N LYS A 12 6.78 -12.49 -0.15
CA LYS A 12 5.60 -11.63 0.06
C LYS A 12 4.88 -11.95 1.36
N LYS A 13 4.61 -13.24 1.62
CA LYS A 13 3.97 -13.70 2.86
C LYS A 13 4.80 -13.36 4.09
N HIS A 14 6.12 -13.52 4.02
CA HIS A 14 7.00 -13.19 5.12
C HIS A 14 6.97 -11.69 5.43
N ALA A 15 7.03 -10.83 4.43
CA ALA A 15 6.94 -9.39 4.60
C ALA A 15 5.59 -8.98 5.25
N ALA A 16 4.47 -9.50 4.72
CA ALA A 16 3.14 -9.21 5.27
C ALA A 16 2.98 -9.74 6.71
N LEU A 17 3.47 -10.96 7.01
CA LEU A 17 3.41 -11.54 8.36
C LEU A 17 4.26 -10.72 9.35
N THR A 18 5.45 -10.29 8.95
CA THR A 18 6.32 -9.45 9.79
C THR A 18 5.62 -8.11 10.10
N SER A 19 4.90 -7.53 9.13
CA SER A 19 4.08 -6.33 9.33
C SER A 19 3.00 -6.57 10.39
N VAL A 20 2.26 -7.69 10.30
CA VAL A 20 1.23 -8.05 11.30
C VAL A 20 1.85 -8.22 12.70
N ILE A 21 2.97 -8.93 12.83
CA ILE A 21 3.65 -9.13 14.12
C ILE A 21 4.08 -7.78 14.73
N ALA A 22 4.63 -6.89 13.91
CA ALA A 22 5.01 -5.55 14.35
C ALA A 22 3.79 -4.73 14.79
N ALA A 23 2.64 -4.84 14.06
CA ALA A 23 1.39 -4.18 14.43
C ALA A 23 0.85 -4.69 15.77
N VAL A 24 0.85 -6.02 16.01
CA VAL A 24 0.44 -6.60 17.29
C VAL A 24 1.34 -6.07 18.42
N GLY A 25 2.66 -6.09 18.21
CA GLY A 25 3.61 -5.59 19.20
C GLY A 25 3.39 -4.11 19.54
N LEU A 26 3.24 -3.26 18.51
CA LEU A 26 3.05 -1.83 18.69
C LEU A 26 1.71 -1.49 19.37
N THR A 27 0.62 -2.13 18.93
CA THR A 27 -0.71 -1.96 19.53
C THR A 27 -0.71 -2.40 21.00
N SER A 28 -0.12 -3.56 21.31
CA SER A 28 0.01 -4.06 22.68
C SER A 28 0.84 -3.12 23.55
N PHE A 29 1.95 -2.62 23.03
CA PHE A 29 2.79 -1.63 23.72
C PHE A 29 2.00 -0.36 24.05
N LYS A 30 1.27 0.21 23.09
CA LYS A 30 0.44 1.39 23.29
C LYS A 30 -0.68 1.16 24.33
N ILE A 31 -1.34 0.01 24.30
CA ILE A 31 -2.37 -0.36 25.30
C ILE A 31 -1.76 -0.42 26.70
N VAL A 32 -0.63 -1.11 26.86
CA VAL A 32 0.03 -1.25 28.16
C VAL A 32 0.45 0.12 28.71
N VAL A 33 1.13 0.94 27.91
CA VAL A 33 1.57 2.26 28.35
C VAL A 33 0.37 3.16 28.64
N GLY A 34 -0.67 3.17 27.80
CA GLY A 34 -1.89 3.95 28.00
C GLY A 34 -2.63 3.57 29.29
N ALA A 35 -2.73 2.26 29.58
CA ALA A 35 -3.36 1.76 30.81
C ALA A 35 -2.54 2.09 32.07
N LEU A 36 -1.22 1.96 32.02
CA LEU A 36 -0.34 2.26 33.17
C LEU A 36 -0.26 3.76 33.48
N THR A 37 -0.31 4.62 32.46
CA THR A 37 -0.24 6.07 32.61
C THR A 37 -1.60 6.72 32.82
N GLY A 38 -2.71 6.00 32.53
CA GLY A 38 -4.07 6.57 32.55
C GLY A 38 -4.30 7.59 31.42
N SER A 39 -3.41 7.70 30.44
CA SER A 39 -3.49 8.69 29.36
C SER A 39 -4.51 8.28 28.29
N LEU A 40 -5.60 9.06 28.20
CA LEU A 40 -6.62 8.87 27.16
C LEU A 40 -6.06 9.11 25.76
N GLY A 41 -5.07 9.98 25.60
CA GLY A 41 -4.41 10.23 24.32
C GLY A 41 -3.64 8.99 23.83
N ILE A 42 -2.88 8.32 24.70
CA ILE A 42 -2.17 7.08 24.34
C ILE A 42 -3.16 5.94 24.08
N LEU A 43 -4.27 5.88 24.81
CA LEU A 43 -5.32 4.87 24.53
C LEU A 43 -6.03 5.14 23.20
N ALA A 44 -6.24 6.40 22.81
CA ALA A 44 -6.76 6.74 21.48
C ALA A 44 -5.78 6.33 20.36
N GLU A 45 -4.48 6.55 20.57
CA GLU A 45 -3.43 6.05 19.67
C GLU A 45 -3.38 4.52 19.59
N ALA A 46 -3.64 3.82 20.70
CA ALA A 46 -3.74 2.37 20.72
C ALA A 46 -4.94 1.86 19.90
N ALA A 47 -6.08 2.57 19.98
CA ALA A 47 -7.27 2.26 19.18
C ALA A 47 -7.01 2.47 17.68
N HIS A 48 -6.29 3.55 17.32
CA HIS A 48 -5.85 3.76 15.91
C HIS A 48 -4.95 2.62 15.45
N SER A 49 -3.92 2.26 16.20
CA SER A 49 -3.04 1.13 15.87
C SER A 49 -3.75 -0.22 15.82
N ALA A 50 -4.89 -0.37 16.50
CA ALA A 50 -5.72 -1.57 16.36
C ALA A 50 -6.42 -1.61 14.98
N LEU A 51 -6.81 -0.46 14.41
CA LEU A 51 -7.31 -0.40 13.02
C LEU A 51 -6.19 -0.71 12.01
N ASP A 52 -4.98 -0.21 12.24
CA ASP A 52 -3.80 -0.50 11.41
C ASP A 52 -3.48 -2.01 11.43
N LEU A 53 -3.65 -2.65 12.59
CA LEU A 53 -3.51 -4.10 12.71
C LEU A 53 -4.55 -4.84 11.86
N VAL A 54 -5.79 -4.35 11.80
CA VAL A 54 -6.83 -4.95 10.93
C VAL A 54 -6.45 -4.78 9.46
N ALA A 55 -5.96 -3.61 9.05
CA ALA A 55 -5.49 -3.35 7.69
C ALA A 55 -4.34 -4.30 7.31
N ALA A 56 -3.30 -4.40 8.15
CA ALA A 56 -2.17 -5.31 7.94
C ALA A 56 -2.62 -6.80 7.85
N LEU A 57 -3.63 -7.18 8.64
CA LEU A 57 -4.19 -8.54 8.58
C LEU A 57 -4.92 -8.80 7.25
N VAL A 58 -5.68 -7.81 6.75
CA VAL A 58 -6.33 -7.89 5.44
C VAL A 58 -5.29 -8.06 4.33
N THR A 59 -4.22 -7.28 4.34
CA THR A 59 -3.11 -7.41 3.39
C THR A 59 -2.42 -8.77 3.49
N PHE A 60 -2.14 -9.26 4.71
CA PHE A 60 -1.58 -10.60 4.89
C PHE A 60 -2.48 -11.70 4.31
N LEU A 61 -3.78 -11.65 4.58
CA LEU A 61 -4.75 -12.61 4.04
C LEU A 61 -4.83 -12.51 2.51
N ALA A 62 -4.85 -11.31 1.96
CA ALA A 62 -4.86 -11.08 0.52
C ALA A 62 -3.62 -11.68 -0.17
N VAL A 63 -2.42 -11.40 0.35
CA VAL A 63 -1.17 -11.98 -0.15
C VAL A 63 -1.16 -13.50 -0.01
N ARG A 64 -1.75 -14.05 1.06
CA ARG A 64 -1.85 -15.50 1.24
C ARG A 64 -2.82 -16.14 0.23
N ILE A 65 -3.95 -15.51 -0.04
CA ILE A 65 -4.97 -16.02 -0.96
C ILE A 65 -4.50 -15.86 -2.41
N SER A 66 -3.88 -14.72 -2.77
CA SER A 66 -3.42 -14.44 -4.13
C SER A 66 -2.42 -15.48 -4.65
N GLY A 67 -1.67 -16.11 -3.74
CA GLY A 67 -0.74 -17.19 -4.11
C GLY A 67 -1.37 -18.56 -4.33
N LYS A 68 -2.70 -18.70 -4.27
CA LYS A 68 -3.36 -19.94 -4.65
C LYS A 68 -3.37 -20.09 -6.17
N PRO A 69 -3.11 -21.31 -6.69
CA PRO A 69 -3.19 -21.57 -8.12
C PRO A 69 -4.62 -21.40 -8.65
N ALA A 70 -4.76 -21.44 -9.97
CA ALA A 70 -6.06 -21.53 -10.62
C ALA A 70 -6.82 -22.76 -10.15
N ASP A 71 -8.16 -22.61 -10.01
CA ASP A 71 -9.11 -23.65 -9.63
C ASP A 71 -10.33 -23.61 -10.56
N GLU A 72 -11.35 -24.43 -10.28
CA GLU A 72 -12.55 -24.54 -11.11
C GLU A 72 -13.38 -23.22 -11.17
N GLU A 73 -13.29 -22.37 -10.15
CA GLU A 73 -14.01 -21.10 -10.10
C GLU A 73 -13.16 -19.92 -10.58
N HIS A 74 -11.83 -20.01 -10.39
CA HIS A 74 -10.89 -18.93 -10.70
C HIS A 74 -9.81 -19.41 -11.68
N HIS A 75 -10.17 -19.56 -12.96
CA HIS A 75 -9.29 -20.09 -14.00
C HIS A 75 -7.98 -19.30 -14.22
N TYR A 76 -7.93 -18.05 -13.79
CA TYR A 76 -6.75 -17.17 -13.87
C TYR A 76 -6.07 -16.98 -12.49
N GLY A 77 -6.35 -17.89 -11.56
CA GLY A 77 -5.84 -17.81 -10.19
C GLY A 77 -6.48 -16.70 -9.37
N HIS A 78 -5.93 -16.48 -8.19
CA HIS A 78 -6.49 -15.57 -7.18
C HIS A 78 -5.75 -14.22 -7.09
N GLY A 79 -4.88 -13.90 -8.05
CA GLY A 79 -4.02 -12.72 -8.02
C GLY A 79 -4.75 -11.39 -7.80
N LYS A 80 -5.98 -11.24 -8.31
CA LYS A 80 -6.80 -10.02 -8.14
C LYS A 80 -7.19 -9.72 -6.71
N VAL A 81 -7.06 -10.66 -5.78
CA VAL A 81 -7.30 -10.42 -4.35
C VAL A 81 -6.32 -9.39 -3.80
N GLU A 82 -5.09 -9.32 -4.32
CA GLU A 82 -4.14 -8.25 -3.97
C GLU A 82 -4.64 -6.87 -4.42
N ASN A 83 -5.22 -6.78 -5.62
CA ASN A 83 -5.81 -5.53 -6.10
C ASN A 83 -7.00 -5.10 -5.23
N LEU A 84 -7.84 -6.04 -4.80
CA LEU A 84 -8.97 -5.75 -3.93
C LEU A 84 -8.51 -5.25 -2.56
N SER A 85 -7.49 -5.87 -1.97
CA SER A 85 -6.86 -5.41 -0.72
C SER A 85 -6.26 -4.01 -0.87
N ALA A 86 -5.52 -3.76 -1.96
CA ALA A 86 -4.95 -2.44 -2.24
C ALA A 86 -6.02 -1.35 -2.40
N LEU A 87 -7.17 -1.69 -3.04
CA LEU A 87 -8.30 -0.77 -3.13
C LEU A 87 -8.89 -0.46 -1.75
N PHE A 88 -9.09 -1.50 -0.93
CA PHE A 88 -9.59 -1.33 0.44
C PHE A 88 -8.69 -0.40 1.26
N GLU A 89 -7.37 -0.63 1.25
CA GLU A 89 -6.40 0.21 1.95
C GLU A 89 -6.35 1.65 1.41
N THR A 90 -6.44 1.81 0.09
CA THR A 90 -6.51 3.14 -0.53
C THR A 90 -7.74 3.91 -0.04
N LEU A 91 -8.89 3.25 0.09
CA LEU A 91 -10.11 3.87 0.62
C LEU A 91 -9.97 4.23 2.10
N LEU A 92 -9.31 3.39 2.91
CA LEU A 92 -8.99 3.71 4.31
C LEU A 92 -8.08 4.94 4.39
N LEU A 93 -7.02 5.02 3.58
CA LEU A 93 -6.13 6.18 3.52
C LEU A 93 -6.88 7.46 3.15
N LEU A 94 -7.74 7.41 2.15
CA LEU A 94 -8.56 8.57 1.76
C LEU A 94 -9.50 8.99 2.89
N ALA A 95 -10.14 8.05 3.58
CA ALA A 95 -10.99 8.35 4.73
C ALA A 95 -10.20 8.99 5.88
N THR A 96 -8.99 8.48 6.16
CA THR A 96 -8.07 9.06 7.16
C THR A 96 -7.66 10.49 6.77
N CYS A 97 -7.33 10.73 5.50
CA CYS A 97 -7.01 12.08 5.01
C CYS A 97 -8.17 13.06 5.18
N VAL A 98 -9.40 12.65 4.88
CA VAL A 98 -10.60 13.47 5.11
C VAL A 98 -10.75 13.79 6.59
N TRP A 99 -10.52 12.82 7.48
CA TRP A 99 -10.54 13.05 8.92
C TRP A 99 -9.45 14.02 9.39
N ILE A 100 -8.21 13.87 8.90
CA ILE A 100 -7.09 14.77 9.21
C ILE A 100 -7.41 16.20 8.78
N ILE A 101 -7.95 16.39 7.57
CA ILE A 101 -8.35 17.71 7.07
C ILE A 101 -9.44 18.33 7.96
N TYR A 102 -10.45 17.54 8.30
CA TYR A 102 -11.52 17.99 9.18
C TYR A 102 -10.97 18.45 10.54
N GLU A 103 -10.13 17.63 11.18
CA GLU A 103 -9.55 17.95 12.49
C GLU A 103 -8.60 19.16 12.41
N ALA A 104 -7.79 19.27 11.35
CA ALA A 104 -6.90 20.42 11.13
C ALA A 104 -7.71 21.73 10.96
N ILE A 105 -8.82 21.71 10.23
CA ILE A 105 -9.71 22.86 10.09
C ILE A 105 -10.34 23.22 11.44
N GLN A 106 -10.78 22.23 12.21
CA GLN A 106 -11.32 22.45 13.56
C GLN A 106 -10.29 23.12 14.48
N ARG A 107 -9.04 22.69 14.45
CA ARG A 107 -7.95 23.27 15.25
C ARG A 107 -7.58 24.68 14.79
N LEU A 108 -7.64 24.98 13.51
CA LEU A 108 -7.32 26.31 12.98
C LEU A 108 -8.37 27.37 13.33
N PHE A 109 -9.67 27.00 13.33
CA PHE A 109 -10.74 27.99 13.39
C PHE A 109 -11.64 27.89 14.62
N PHE A 110 -11.73 26.73 15.28
CA PHE A 110 -12.80 26.48 16.26
C PHE A 110 -12.32 25.94 17.61
N LYS A 111 -11.17 25.28 17.68
CA LYS A 111 -10.71 24.64 18.92
C LYS A 111 -9.36 25.18 19.37
N VAL A 112 -9.27 25.56 20.64
CA VAL A 112 -8.00 25.65 21.35
C VAL A 112 -7.79 24.30 22.01
N VAL A 113 -6.88 23.48 21.49
CA VAL A 113 -6.57 22.18 22.07
C VAL A 113 -5.51 22.40 23.14
N GLU A 114 -5.85 22.17 24.40
CA GLU A 114 -4.87 22.03 25.47
C GLU A 114 -4.15 20.68 25.25
N ILE A 115 -2.91 20.75 24.84
CA ILE A 115 -2.10 19.55 24.58
C ILE A 115 -1.39 19.18 25.89
N GLU A 116 -1.85 18.12 26.53
CA GLU A 116 -1.10 17.53 27.64
C GLU A 116 0.19 16.90 27.15
N VAL A 117 1.29 17.60 27.31
CA VAL A 117 2.63 17.11 26.94
C VAL A 117 3.08 16.08 27.97
N SER A 118 2.80 14.81 27.70
CA SER A 118 3.32 13.70 28.50
C SER A 118 4.60 13.15 27.88
N VAL A 119 5.64 12.92 28.70
CA VAL A 119 6.87 12.26 28.25
C VAL A 119 6.57 10.88 27.68
N TRP A 120 5.60 10.18 28.22
CA TRP A 120 5.19 8.86 27.72
C TRP A 120 4.52 8.94 26.36
N ALA A 121 3.72 9.96 26.08
CA ALA A 121 3.14 10.19 24.74
C ALA A 121 4.26 10.40 23.71
N PHE A 122 5.28 11.19 24.04
CA PHE A 122 6.43 11.39 23.16
C PHE A 122 7.19 10.09 22.91
N VAL A 123 7.47 9.28 23.94
CA VAL A 123 8.14 7.97 23.81
C VAL A 123 7.33 7.05 22.91
N VAL A 124 6.02 6.96 23.10
CA VAL A 124 5.13 6.13 22.28
C VAL A 124 5.19 6.56 20.81
N MET A 125 5.14 7.86 20.52
CA MET A 125 5.21 8.38 19.15
C MET A 125 6.56 8.07 18.49
N VAL A 126 7.67 8.27 19.19
CA VAL A 126 9.02 7.97 18.64
C VAL A 126 9.16 6.47 18.35
N VAL A 127 8.71 5.61 19.26
CA VAL A 127 8.73 4.15 19.07
C VAL A 127 7.86 3.77 17.86
N SER A 128 6.65 4.36 17.74
CA SER A 128 5.76 4.13 16.58
C SER A 128 6.45 4.49 15.28
N ILE A 129 7.03 5.68 15.17
CA ILE A 129 7.74 6.12 13.96
C ILE A 129 8.87 5.16 13.59
N ILE A 130 9.68 4.71 14.55
CA ILE A 130 10.78 3.78 14.30
C ILE A 130 10.25 2.45 13.75
N VAL A 131 9.20 1.91 14.35
CA VAL A 131 8.57 0.66 13.90
C VAL A 131 7.99 0.83 12.49
N ASP A 132 7.23 1.91 12.25
CA ASP A 132 6.55 2.15 10.97
C ASP A 132 7.54 2.46 9.84
N VAL A 133 8.66 3.14 10.11
CA VAL A 133 9.76 3.32 9.13
C VAL A 133 10.32 1.98 8.68
N ASN A 134 10.57 1.06 9.62
CA ASN A 134 11.09 -0.27 9.28
C ASN A 134 10.06 -1.10 8.49
N ARG A 135 8.79 -1.06 8.91
CA ARG A 135 7.67 -1.75 8.23
C ARG A 135 7.49 -1.22 6.82
N SER A 136 7.33 0.09 6.66
CA SER A 136 7.14 0.74 5.36
C SER A 136 8.27 0.40 4.39
N ARG A 137 9.53 0.50 4.82
CA ARG A 137 10.70 0.17 3.98
C ARG A 137 10.70 -1.30 3.54
N MET A 138 10.43 -2.23 4.46
CA MET A 138 10.38 -3.66 4.18
C MET A 138 9.26 -3.99 3.20
N LEU A 139 8.05 -3.44 3.43
CA LEU A 139 6.89 -3.65 2.57
C LEU A 139 7.11 -3.06 1.17
N TYR A 140 7.65 -1.84 1.05
CA TYR A 140 8.00 -1.25 -0.24
C TYR A 140 9.04 -2.06 -1.00
N ALA A 141 10.07 -2.56 -0.32
CA ALA A 141 11.07 -3.40 -0.96
C ALA A 141 10.45 -4.68 -1.54
N ALA A 142 9.60 -5.36 -0.77
CA ALA A 142 8.90 -6.56 -1.22
C ALA A 142 7.87 -6.24 -2.33
N ALA A 143 7.12 -5.14 -2.19
CA ALA A 143 6.15 -4.69 -3.18
C ALA A 143 6.77 -4.45 -4.54
N ARG A 144 7.90 -3.71 -4.60
CA ARG A 144 8.62 -3.43 -5.84
C ARG A 144 9.26 -4.68 -6.45
N LYS A 145 9.85 -5.54 -5.61
CA LYS A 145 10.49 -6.78 -6.07
C LYS A 145 9.50 -7.74 -6.71
N HIS A 146 8.27 -7.78 -6.21
CA HIS A 146 7.27 -8.78 -6.58
C HIS A 146 6.01 -8.18 -7.26
N ASN A 147 6.03 -6.88 -7.62
CA ASN A 147 4.89 -6.17 -8.21
C ASN A 147 3.58 -6.37 -7.42
N SER A 148 3.65 -6.37 -6.08
CA SER A 148 2.49 -6.58 -5.22
C SER A 148 1.83 -5.24 -4.85
N GLN A 149 0.63 -5.00 -5.37
CA GLN A 149 -0.14 -3.79 -5.07
C GLN A 149 -0.64 -3.77 -3.62
N ALA A 150 -0.95 -4.93 -3.04
CA ALA A 150 -1.35 -5.02 -1.63
C ALA A 150 -0.24 -4.55 -0.70
N LEU A 151 1.00 -5.06 -0.89
CA LEU A 151 2.15 -4.64 -0.08
C LEU A 151 2.52 -3.17 -0.31
N GLU A 152 2.30 -2.64 -1.52
CA GLU A 152 2.53 -1.22 -1.82
C GLU A 152 1.54 -0.33 -1.09
N ALA A 153 0.26 -0.70 -1.05
CA ALA A 153 -0.78 0.03 -0.33
C ALA A 153 -0.53 0.04 1.18
N ASP A 154 -0.20 -1.12 1.77
CA ASP A 154 0.16 -1.26 3.19
C ASP A 154 1.40 -0.43 3.55
N ALA A 155 2.43 -0.42 2.69
CA ALA A 155 3.62 0.41 2.86
C ALA A 155 3.31 1.91 2.81
N LEU A 156 2.40 2.33 1.93
CA LEU A 156 1.95 3.71 1.82
C LEU A 156 1.16 4.14 3.06
N HIS A 157 0.32 3.26 3.60
CA HIS A 157 -0.41 3.49 4.84
C HIS A 157 0.55 3.87 5.98
N PHE A 158 1.56 3.02 6.26
CA PHE A 158 2.56 3.32 7.30
C PHE A 158 3.43 4.54 6.98
N SER A 159 3.71 4.83 5.71
CA SER A 159 4.38 6.08 5.34
C SER A 159 3.56 7.30 5.73
N THR A 160 2.25 7.25 5.58
CA THR A 160 1.33 8.32 5.99
C THR A 160 1.35 8.52 7.50
N ASP A 161 1.38 7.44 8.27
CA ASP A 161 1.43 7.50 9.73
C ASP A 161 2.75 8.09 10.23
N ILE A 162 3.88 7.77 9.57
CA ILE A 162 5.18 8.40 9.83
C ILE A 162 5.12 9.91 9.61
N TRP A 163 4.57 10.36 8.48
CA TRP A 163 4.45 11.79 8.18
C TRP A 163 3.51 12.50 9.17
N SER A 164 2.35 11.92 9.45
CA SER A 164 1.37 12.45 10.41
C SER A 164 1.98 12.59 11.80
N SER A 165 2.59 11.52 12.34
CA SER A 165 3.25 11.53 13.65
C SER A 165 4.43 12.51 13.71
N SER A 166 5.21 12.63 12.61
CA SER A 166 6.32 13.59 12.54
C SER A 166 5.83 15.03 12.61
N VAL A 167 4.73 15.34 11.91
CA VAL A 167 4.10 16.67 11.96
C VAL A 167 3.59 16.99 13.36
N VAL A 168 2.98 16.03 14.05
CA VAL A 168 2.51 16.23 15.44
C VAL A 168 3.70 16.50 16.36
N ILE A 169 4.81 15.77 16.27
CA ILE A 169 6.03 16.04 17.08
C ILE A 169 6.58 17.44 16.79
N LEU A 170 6.66 17.84 15.51
CA LEU A 170 7.11 19.18 15.14
C LEU A 170 6.17 20.27 15.65
N GLY A 171 4.85 20.05 15.59
CA GLY A 171 3.84 20.93 16.13
C GLY A 171 3.97 21.11 17.64
N LEU A 172 4.09 20.00 18.39
CA LEU A 172 4.31 20.03 19.84
C LEU A 172 5.59 20.81 20.21
N THR A 173 6.66 20.57 19.45
CA THR A 173 7.92 21.31 19.64
C THR A 173 7.73 22.80 19.35
N GLY A 174 6.97 23.14 18.30
CA GLY A 174 6.63 24.51 17.94
C GLY A 174 5.83 25.23 19.03
N VAL A 175 4.81 24.56 19.60
CA VAL A 175 4.03 25.10 20.74
C VAL A 175 4.93 25.34 21.95
N TRP A 176 5.75 24.36 22.32
CA TRP A 176 6.68 24.47 23.44
C TRP A 176 7.69 25.63 23.28
N ILE A 177 8.17 25.89 22.04
CA ILE A 177 9.02 27.04 21.75
C ILE A 177 8.23 28.35 21.83
N SER A 178 6.99 28.38 21.31
CA SER A 178 6.17 29.60 21.27
C SER A 178 5.79 30.10 22.67
N GLU A 179 5.67 29.22 23.65
CA GLU A 179 5.45 29.55 25.04
C GLU A 179 6.64 30.29 25.69
N ARG A 180 7.86 29.98 25.20
CA ARG A 180 9.13 30.59 25.68
C ARG A 180 9.55 31.82 24.90
N VAL A 181 9.12 31.95 23.64
CA VAL A 181 9.49 33.04 22.75
C VAL A 181 8.22 33.71 22.19
N PRO A 182 7.71 34.78 22.85
CA PRO A 182 6.42 35.41 22.46
C PRO A 182 6.34 35.91 21.01
N GLN A 183 7.50 36.13 20.36
CA GLN A 183 7.59 36.56 18.96
C GLN A 183 7.20 35.46 17.96
N LEU A 184 7.16 34.18 18.40
CA LEU A 184 6.91 33.01 17.56
C LEU A 184 5.50 32.43 17.75
N LYS A 185 4.52 33.24 18.18
CA LYS A 185 3.12 32.80 18.39
C LYS A 185 2.47 32.19 17.14
N PHE A 186 2.94 32.50 15.93
CA PHE A 186 2.44 31.88 14.70
C PHE A 186 2.69 30.36 14.63
N LEU A 187 3.69 29.84 15.38
CA LEU A 187 3.99 28.41 15.44
C LEU A 187 2.88 27.59 16.12
N GLN A 188 1.95 28.24 16.83
CA GLN A 188 0.80 27.54 17.44
C GLN A 188 -0.16 26.90 16.42
N HIS A 189 -0.10 27.34 15.16
CA HIS A 189 -0.93 26.80 14.07
C HIS A 189 -0.10 26.03 13.03
N ALA A 190 1.22 25.93 13.22
CA ALA A 190 2.11 25.31 12.25
C ALA A 190 1.85 23.81 12.08
N ASP A 191 1.44 23.12 13.14
CA ASP A 191 1.06 21.71 13.11
C ASP A 191 -0.17 21.47 12.24
N ALA A 192 -1.22 22.27 12.39
CA ALA A 192 -2.43 22.12 11.58
C ALA A 192 -2.19 22.43 10.09
N VAL A 193 -1.36 23.45 9.78
CA VAL A 193 -0.99 23.77 8.40
C VAL A 193 -0.15 22.66 7.79
N ALA A 194 0.80 22.13 8.55
CA ALA A 194 1.64 21.02 8.07
C ALA A 194 0.82 19.73 7.89
N ALA A 195 -0.12 19.43 8.80
CA ALA A 195 -1.03 18.30 8.67
C ALA A 195 -1.90 18.40 7.40
N LEU A 196 -2.41 19.60 7.06
CA LEU A 196 -3.14 19.85 5.82
C LEU A 196 -2.24 19.58 4.60
N GLY A 197 -0.99 20.06 4.62
CA GLY A 197 -0.03 19.82 3.53
C GLY A 197 0.23 18.32 3.31
N VAL A 198 0.46 17.58 4.39
CA VAL A 198 0.64 16.11 4.32
C VAL A 198 -0.61 15.44 3.78
N ALA A 199 -1.80 15.78 4.29
CA ALA A 199 -3.06 15.17 3.84
C ALA A 199 -3.29 15.38 2.33
N VAL A 200 -2.99 16.57 1.79
CA VAL A 200 -3.11 16.84 0.34
C VAL A 200 -2.15 15.96 -0.48
N ILE A 201 -0.89 15.82 -0.04
CA ILE A 201 0.10 14.97 -0.72
C ILE A 201 -0.35 13.51 -0.69
N VAL A 202 -0.80 13.03 0.46
CA VAL A 202 -1.27 11.63 0.62
C VAL A 202 -2.50 11.36 -0.22
N ILE A 203 -3.47 12.29 -0.30
CA ILE A 203 -4.62 12.17 -1.20
C ILE A 203 -4.16 11.99 -2.65
N PHE A 204 -3.22 12.80 -3.12
CA PHE A 204 -2.74 12.70 -4.50
C PHE A 204 -2.12 11.33 -4.78
N ILE A 205 -1.21 10.86 -3.92
CA ILE A 205 -0.56 9.55 -4.08
C ILE A 205 -1.56 8.40 -3.95
N SER A 206 -2.50 8.48 -3.00
CA SER A 206 -3.54 7.47 -2.82
C SER A 206 -4.50 7.41 -4.01
N MET A 207 -4.86 8.54 -4.61
CA MET A 207 -5.67 8.58 -5.83
C MET A 207 -4.95 7.92 -7.01
N GLU A 208 -3.65 8.16 -7.18
CA GLU A 208 -2.85 7.51 -8.23
C GLU A 208 -2.83 6.00 -8.06
N LEU A 209 -2.56 5.52 -6.83
CA LEU A 209 -2.60 4.09 -6.50
C LEU A 209 -4.00 3.50 -6.72
N GLY A 210 -5.04 4.18 -6.25
CA GLY A 210 -6.43 3.74 -6.40
C GLY A 210 -6.85 3.61 -7.87
N ILE A 211 -6.52 4.59 -8.71
CA ILE A 211 -6.80 4.53 -10.14
C ILE A 211 -6.06 3.36 -10.79
N ARG A 212 -4.80 3.13 -10.45
CA ARG A 212 -4.01 2.00 -10.97
C ARG A 212 -4.61 0.66 -10.55
N THR A 213 -5.04 0.57 -9.30
CA THR A 213 -5.68 -0.63 -8.73
C THR A 213 -7.02 -0.93 -9.42
N VAL A 214 -7.87 0.08 -9.61
CA VAL A 214 -9.15 -0.07 -10.33
C VAL A 214 -8.92 -0.49 -11.78
N LYS A 215 -7.95 0.11 -12.48
CA LYS A 215 -7.57 -0.31 -13.84
C LYS A 215 -7.16 -1.78 -13.87
N GLY A 216 -6.38 -2.26 -12.89
CA GLY A 216 -6.01 -3.67 -12.76
C GLY A 216 -7.21 -4.60 -12.55
N LEU A 217 -8.18 -4.19 -11.73
CA LEU A 217 -9.44 -4.93 -11.53
C LEU A 217 -10.31 -4.99 -12.80
N MET A 218 -10.25 -3.95 -13.62
CA MET A 218 -11.01 -3.83 -14.88
C MET A 218 -10.27 -4.41 -16.10
N ASP A 219 -9.23 -5.21 -15.91
CA ASP A 219 -8.45 -5.85 -16.99
C ASP A 219 -7.83 -4.84 -17.98
N THR A 220 -7.48 -3.64 -17.53
CA THR A 220 -6.79 -2.66 -18.37
C THR A 220 -5.38 -3.16 -18.66
N ALA A 221 -5.01 -3.23 -19.94
CA ALA A 221 -3.67 -3.63 -20.36
C ALA A 221 -2.62 -2.62 -19.86
N PRO A 222 -1.46 -3.08 -19.37
CA PRO A 222 -0.35 -2.22 -19.03
C PRO A 222 0.10 -1.39 -20.25
N GLN A 223 0.53 -0.15 -20.01
CA GLN A 223 0.94 0.76 -21.08
C GLN A 223 2.11 0.20 -21.90
N GLY A 224 1.98 0.16 -23.23
CA GLY A 224 3.00 -0.37 -24.12
C GLY A 224 3.13 -1.90 -24.16
N ALA A 225 2.34 -2.64 -23.37
CA ALA A 225 2.43 -4.11 -23.33
C ALA A 225 2.01 -4.73 -24.67
N VAL A 226 0.95 -4.22 -25.29
CA VAL A 226 0.43 -4.76 -26.57
C VAL A 226 1.49 -4.64 -27.67
N GLU A 227 2.15 -3.50 -27.81
CA GLU A 227 3.20 -3.25 -28.80
C GLU A 227 4.43 -4.11 -28.54
N SER A 228 4.83 -4.23 -27.29
CA SER A 228 5.99 -5.05 -26.90
C SER A 228 5.75 -6.54 -27.16
N ILE A 229 4.56 -7.04 -26.83
CA ILE A 229 4.16 -8.44 -27.08
C ILE A 229 4.08 -8.70 -28.58
N LYS A 230 3.43 -7.80 -29.34
CA LYS A 230 3.34 -7.91 -30.78
C LYS A 230 4.73 -8.09 -31.42
N LYS A 231 5.64 -7.17 -31.05
CA LYS A 231 7.01 -7.21 -31.56
C LYS A 231 7.72 -8.52 -31.19
N ALA A 232 7.62 -8.95 -29.92
CA ALA A 232 8.25 -10.18 -29.46
C ALA A 232 7.73 -11.42 -30.19
N VAL A 233 6.42 -11.51 -30.44
CA VAL A 233 5.80 -12.63 -31.13
C VAL A 233 6.15 -12.62 -32.63
N GLU A 234 6.16 -11.44 -33.28
CA GLU A 234 6.53 -11.33 -34.72
C GLU A 234 8.01 -11.54 -34.98
N GLU A 235 8.88 -11.46 -33.97
CA GLU A 235 10.31 -11.83 -34.06
C GLU A 235 10.54 -13.36 -34.04
N ILE A 236 9.53 -14.18 -33.70
CA ILE A 236 9.65 -15.64 -33.66
C ILE A 236 9.69 -16.17 -35.11
N PRO A 237 10.70 -16.97 -35.51
CA PRO A 237 10.81 -17.51 -36.84
C PRO A 237 9.60 -18.37 -37.23
N GLY A 238 8.94 -18.02 -38.34
CA GLY A 238 7.74 -18.72 -38.84
C GLY A 238 6.44 -17.97 -38.55
N VAL A 239 6.45 -16.96 -37.71
CA VAL A 239 5.32 -16.06 -37.49
C VAL A 239 5.27 -15.02 -38.61
N ILE A 240 4.11 -14.85 -39.24
CA ILE A 240 3.87 -13.86 -40.28
C ILE A 240 3.29 -12.59 -39.71
N ASN A 241 2.36 -12.71 -38.73
CA ASN A 241 1.68 -11.58 -38.10
C ASN A 241 1.11 -12.01 -36.76
N CYS A 242 1.02 -11.03 -35.83
CA CYS A 242 0.32 -11.17 -34.55
C CYS A 242 -0.72 -10.05 -34.39
N HIS A 243 -2.00 -10.41 -34.16
CA HIS A 243 -3.09 -9.45 -34.03
C HIS A 243 -4.11 -9.89 -32.98
N GLN A 244 -5.11 -9.03 -32.70
CA GLN A 244 -6.13 -9.21 -31.65
C GLN A 244 -5.53 -9.54 -30.28
N ILE A 245 -4.44 -8.88 -29.96
CA ILE A 245 -3.73 -9.08 -28.69
C ILE A 245 -4.58 -8.51 -27.56
N ARG A 246 -4.89 -9.35 -26.58
CA ARG A 246 -5.58 -8.99 -25.34
C ARG A 246 -4.65 -9.26 -24.17
N VAL A 247 -4.52 -8.28 -23.29
CA VAL A 247 -3.60 -8.36 -22.14
C VAL A 247 -4.38 -8.00 -20.89
N ARG A 248 -4.23 -8.80 -19.86
CA ARG A 248 -4.80 -8.51 -18.54
C ARG A 248 -3.85 -8.91 -17.42
N SER A 249 -3.93 -8.20 -16.30
CA SER A 249 -3.16 -8.50 -15.10
C SER A 249 -4.02 -9.24 -14.07
N SER A 250 -3.42 -10.19 -13.36
CA SER A 250 -4.01 -10.82 -12.18
C SER A 250 -2.95 -10.82 -11.05
N GLY A 251 -2.96 -9.79 -10.22
CA GLY A 251 -1.87 -9.51 -9.28
C GLY A 251 -0.57 -9.21 -10.03
N ALA A 252 0.48 -9.96 -9.73
CA ALA A 252 1.79 -9.83 -10.36
C ALA A 252 1.89 -10.56 -11.72
N GLU A 253 0.94 -11.42 -12.07
CA GLU A 253 0.94 -12.19 -13.30
C GLU A 253 0.23 -11.46 -14.43
N VAL A 254 0.70 -11.65 -15.65
CA VAL A 254 0.12 -11.08 -16.86
C VAL A 254 -0.30 -12.23 -17.79
N PHE A 255 -1.56 -12.18 -18.20
CA PHE A 255 -2.13 -13.13 -19.16
C PHE A 255 -2.30 -12.46 -20.51
N VAL A 256 -1.92 -13.18 -21.57
CA VAL A 256 -1.95 -12.69 -22.95
C VAL A 256 -2.69 -13.69 -23.81
N ASP A 257 -3.70 -13.21 -24.53
CA ASP A 257 -4.37 -13.94 -25.59
C ASP A 257 -4.07 -13.22 -26.92
N CYS A 258 -3.62 -13.93 -27.94
CA CYS A 258 -3.36 -13.33 -29.25
C CYS A 258 -3.63 -14.33 -30.40
N HIS A 259 -3.87 -13.79 -31.58
CA HIS A 259 -3.95 -14.55 -32.80
C HIS A 259 -2.61 -14.45 -33.53
N VAL A 260 -2.01 -15.62 -33.80
CA VAL A 260 -0.75 -15.73 -34.54
C VAL A 260 -1.04 -16.31 -35.91
N VAL A 261 -0.57 -15.65 -36.96
CA VAL A 261 -0.68 -16.09 -38.34
C VAL A 261 0.64 -16.75 -38.78
N VAL A 262 0.53 -17.97 -39.30
CA VAL A 262 1.64 -18.74 -39.83
C VAL A 262 1.36 -19.13 -41.29
N SER A 263 2.34 -19.72 -42.01
CA SER A 263 2.15 -20.16 -43.35
C SER A 263 1.09 -21.25 -43.46
N SER A 264 0.20 -21.15 -44.50
CA SER A 264 -0.83 -22.15 -44.79
C SER A 264 -0.24 -23.49 -45.27
N GLU A 265 1.05 -23.52 -45.59
CA GLU A 265 1.76 -24.75 -45.97
C GLU A 265 2.22 -25.59 -44.77
N TRP A 266 2.15 -25.03 -43.56
CA TRP A 266 2.54 -25.74 -42.36
C TRP A 266 1.49 -26.76 -41.94
N SER A 267 1.98 -27.91 -41.48
CA SER A 267 1.11 -28.89 -40.85
C SER A 267 0.62 -28.40 -39.49
N LEU A 268 -0.50 -28.94 -39.00
CA LEU A 268 -1.03 -28.64 -37.67
C LEU A 268 0.01 -28.91 -36.58
N GLN A 269 0.83 -30.00 -36.76
CA GLN A 269 1.88 -30.31 -35.79
C GLN A 269 2.97 -29.23 -35.75
N GLN A 270 3.43 -28.73 -36.88
CA GLN A 270 4.41 -27.64 -36.94
C GLN A 270 3.89 -26.35 -36.30
N THR A 271 2.60 -26.07 -36.49
CA THR A 271 1.95 -24.90 -35.87
C THR A 271 1.84 -25.06 -34.35
N HIS A 272 1.54 -26.28 -33.89
CA HIS A 272 1.48 -26.60 -32.45
C HIS A 272 2.86 -26.48 -31.80
N ASP A 273 3.90 -27.05 -32.43
CA ASP A 273 5.28 -26.99 -31.95
C ASP A 273 5.81 -25.54 -31.86
N LEU A 274 5.31 -24.63 -32.72
CA LEU A 274 5.60 -23.20 -32.62
C LEU A 274 4.90 -22.56 -31.43
N ALA A 275 3.66 -22.97 -31.14
CA ALA A 275 2.89 -22.40 -30.01
C ALA A 275 3.44 -22.81 -28.62
N ASP A 276 4.21 -23.90 -28.59
CA ASP A 276 4.86 -24.41 -27.37
C ASP A 276 6.25 -23.76 -27.11
N GLN A 277 6.75 -22.90 -28.01
CA GLN A 277 7.98 -22.12 -27.83
C GLN A 277 7.75 -20.83 -27.06
#